data_841f865ef6ebc114d8ad7d2f23418c33
#
_entry.id   841f865ef6ebc114d8ad7d2f23418c33
#
_cell.length_a   1.000
_cell.length_b   1.000
_cell.length_c   1.000
_cell.angle_alpha   90.00
_cell.angle_beta   90.00
_cell.angle_gamma   90.00
#
_symmetry.space_group_name_H-M   'P 1'
#
loop_
_entity.id
_entity.type
_entity.pdbx_description
1 polymer ?
#
loop_
_entity_poly.entity_id
_entity_poly.type
_entity_poly.pdbx_seq_one_letter_code
_entity_poly.pdbx_strand_id
1 'polypeptide(L)'
;MENNVIILAGGQGKRMKTNMPKALCNVIGEPMLEWVLTACENAELDDICVVKGYEGQQIEDYLAQRKSKADICTVMQEERLGTGHAVMQAADFLKAHAEGNTLILCGDAPFIDAETIKGALELHTEKDCGVTVVTSRVENPTGYGRIIRTENGISGIVEHKDCTPMQLAITEINSGCYWFKT
;
A
#
# COMPACT_ATOMS: atom_id res chain seq x y z
N MET A 1 -9.20 -15.40 11.66
CA MET A 1 -7.96 -15.23 10.86
C MET A 1 -7.34 -13.92 11.27
N GLU A 2 -6.06 -13.89 11.47
CA GLU A 2 -5.31 -12.71 11.86
C GLU A 2 -5.09 -11.84 10.61
N ASN A 3 -5.40 -10.54 10.68
CA ASN A 3 -5.22 -9.62 9.56
C ASN A 3 -4.10 -8.64 9.93
N ASN A 4 -3.16 -8.44 9.03
CA ASN A 4 -1.99 -7.61 9.24
C ASN A 4 -1.74 -6.68 8.05
N VAL A 5 -0.82 -5.72 8.20
CA VAL A 5 -0.58 -4.69 7.19
C VAL A 5 0.91 -4.54 6.90
N ILE A 6 1.25 -4.39 5.62
CA ILE A 6 2.54 -3.87 5.18
C ILE A 6 2.33 -2.51 4.52
N ILE A 7 2.96 -1.47 5.06
CA ILE A 7 2.92 -0.11 4.49
C ILE A 7 4.25 0.19 3.80
N LEU A 8 4.21 0.46 2.50
CA LEU A 8 5.38 0.76 1.69
C LEU A 8 5.71 2.24 1.75
N ALA A 9 6.69 2.62 2.56
CA ALA A 9 7.09 4.00 2.82
C ALA A 9 8.52 4.36 2.33
N GLY A 10 9.16 3.49 1.53
CA GLY A 10 10.55 3.65 1.08
C GLY A 10 10.78 4.71 -0.03
N GLY A 11 9.73 5.36 -0.51
CA GLY A 11 9.78 6.29 -1.63
C GLY A 11 10.44 7.64 -1.33
N GLN A 12 11.38 8.09 -2.19
CA GLN A 12 12.07 9.38 -2.07
C GLN A 12 11.19 10.60 -2.43
N GLY A 13 10.16 10.41 -3.29
CA GLY A 13 9.35 11.53 -3.76
C GLY A 13 10.13 12.62 -4.51
N LYS A 14 11.00 12.25 -5.45
CA LYS A 14 11.88 13.19 -6.20
C LYS A 14 11.17 14.43 -6.76
N ARG A 15 9.88 14.31 -7.10
CA ARG A 15 9.05 15.40 -7.61
C ARG A 15 8.67 16.43 -6.54
N MET A 16 8.71 16.06 -5.26
CA MET A 16 8.35 16.94 -4.14
C MET A 16 9.48 17.90 -3.74
N LYS A 17 10.70 17.71 -4.29
CA LYS A 17 11.88 18.57 -4.05
C LYS A 17 12.18 18.81 -2.56
N THR A 18 12.04 17.78 -1.74
CA THR A 18 12.30 17.80 -0.31
C THR A 18 13.31 16.72 0.07
N ASN A 19 14.04 16.91 1.18
CA ASN A 19 14.91 15.92 1.79
C ASN A 19 14.17 15.00 2.77
N MET A 20 12.85 15.01 2.73
CA MET A 20 11.97 14.22 3.56
C MET A 20 11.46 13.01 2.79
N PRO A 21 11.26 11.84 3.41
CA PRO A 21 10.54 10.72 2.79
C PRO A 21 9.17 11.18 2.27
N LYS A 22 8.76 10.69 1.09
CA LYS A 22 7.47 11.09 0.50
C LYS A 22 6.31 10.88 1.48
N ALA A 23 6.32 9.76 2.20
CA ALA A 23 5.29 9.39 3.16
C ALA A 23 5.16 10.38 4.34
N LEU A 24 6.21 11.14 4.65
CA LEU A 24 6.19 12.18 5.70
C LEU A 24 5.82 13.58 5.18
N CYS A 25 5.62 13.75 3.87
CA CYS A 25 5.12 15.02 3.35
C CYS A 25 3.68 15.25 3.80
N ASN A 26 3.38 16.47 4.25
CA ASN A 26 2.07 16.81 4.79
C ASN A 26 1.00 16.98 3.71
N VAL A 27 -0.18 16.43 4.01
CA VAL A 27 -1.43 16.64 3.27
C VAL A 27 -2.49 17.01 4.30
N ILE A 28 -3.12 18.17 4.15
CA ILE A 28 -4.15 18.68 5.06
C ILE A 28 -3.64 18.72 6.52
N GLY A 29 -2.38 19.16 6.71
CA GLY A 29 -1.79 19.39 8.04
C GLY A 29 -1.06 18.20 8.65
N GLU A 30 -1.29 16.98 8.18
CA GLU A 30 -0.68 15.75 8.70
C GLU A 30 0.17 15.04 7.64
N PRO A 31 1.21 14.27 8.02
CA PRO A 31 1.95 13.41 7.10
C PRO A 31 1.04 12.42 6.37
N MET A 32 1.33 12.12 5.10
CA MET A 32 0.57 11.10 4.36
C MET A 32 0.55 9.75 5.08
N LEU A 33 1.65 9.38 5.72
CA LEU A 33 1.75 8.15 6.52
C LEU A 33 0.77 8.13 7.69
N GLU A 34 0.51 9.29 8.33
CA GLU A 34 -0.46 9.38 9.44
C GLU A 34 -1.87 9.01 8.98
N TRP A 35 -2.29 9.54 7.83
CA TRP A 35 -3.60 9.20 7.25
C TRP A 35 -3.73 7.70 6.99
N VAL A 36 -2.68 7.08 6.44
CA VAL A 36 -2.68 5.64 6.15
C VAL A 36 -2.71 4.82 7.44
N LEU A 37 -1.89 5.15 8.44
CA LEU A 37 -1.87 4.47 9.73
C LEU A 37 -3.22 4.59 10.45
N THR A 38 -3.80 5.80 10.48
CA THR A 38 -5.10 6.05 11.08
C THR A 38 -6.21 5.24 10.38
N ALA A 39 -6.18 5.12 9.05
CA ALA A 39 -7.13 4.29 8.32
C ALA A 39 -7.00 2.80 8.67
N CYS A 40 -5.77 2.29 8.83
CA CYS A 40 -5.52 0.92 9.25
C CYS A 40 -6.04 0.68 10.68
N GLU A 41 -5.72 1.55 11.65
CA GLU A 41 -6.19 1.45 13.03
C GLU A 41 -7.73 1.53 13.14
N ASN A 42 -8.38 2.38 12.34
CA ASN A 42 -9.83 2.47 12.25
C ASN A 42 -10.45 1.23 11.57
N ALA A 43 -9.66 0.54 10.74
CA ALA A 43 -10.03 -0.76 10.18
C ALA A 43 -9.77 -1.93 11.14
N GLU A 44 -9.31 -1.66 12.36
CA GLU A 44 -9.01 -2.66 13.40
C GLU A 44 -7.87 -3.60 12.98
N LEU A 45 -6.85 -3.02 12.33
CA LEU A 45 -5.63 -3.71 11.94
C LEU A 45 -4.50 -3.27 12.89
N ASP A 46 -4.16 -4.15 13.84
CA ASP A 46 -3.30 -3.82 14.96
C ASP A 46 -1.83 -4.25 14.75
N ASP A 47 -1.55 -5.11 13.77
CA ASP A 47 -0.20 -5.56 13.42
C ASP A 47 0.25 -4.90 12.11
N ILE A 48 1.20 -3.96 12.20
CA ILE A 48 1.62 -3.14 11.07
C ILE A 48 3.15 -3.20 10.88
N CYS A 49 3.59 -3.55 9.68
CA CYS A 49 4.99 -3.46 9.28
C CYS A 49 5.19 -2.30 8.29
N VAL A 50 6.01 -1.30 8.65
CA VAL A 50 6.35 -0.19 7.77
C VAL A 50 7.69 -0.46 7.08
N VAL A 51 7.65 -0.64 5.76
CA VAL A 51 8.85 -0.79 4.94
C VAL A 51 9.40 0.59 4.60
N LYS A 52 10.45 0.99 5.28
CA LYS A 52 11.16 2.26 5.08
C LYS A 52 12.29 2.11 4.04
N GLY A 53 12.80 3.22 3.54
CA GLY A 53 13.91 3.22 2.57
C GLY A 53 14.64 4.56 2.61
N TYR A 54 14.39 5.44 1.64
CA TYR A 54 15.02 6.78 1.61
C TYR A 54 14.76 7.54 2.91
N GLU A 55 15.85 8.00 3.56
CA GLU A 55 15.79 8.72 4.85
C GLU A 55 14.95 7.98 5.91
N GLY A 56 15.08 6.65 5.94
CA GLY A 56 14.26 5.78 6.78
C GLY A 56 14.32 6.09 8.28
N GLN A 57 15.39 6.73 8.76
CA GLN A 57 15.49 7.19 10.15
C GLN A 57 14.40 8.21 10.48
N GLN A 58 14.07 9.12 9.57
CA GLN A 58 12.99 10.09 9.80
C GLN A 58 11.63 9.41 9.99
N ILE A 59 11.39 8.28 9.34
CA ILE A 59 10.16 7.48 9.54
C ILE A 59 10.18 6.84 10.93
N GLU A 60 11.30 6.28 11.37
CA GLU A 60 11.43 5.73 12.73
C GLU A 60 11.22 6.79 13.81
N ASP A 61 11.87 7.95 13.66
CA ASP A 61 11.75 9.06 14.59
C ASP A 61 10.29 9.57 14.68
N TYR A 62 9.59 9.58 13.56
CA TYR A 62 8.17 9.91 13.50
C TYR A 62 7.31 8.87 14.24
N LEU A 63 7.50 7.58 13.93
CA LEU A 63 6.74 6.50 14.54
C LEU A 63 6.99 6.40 16.05
N ALA A 64 8.22 6.66 16.51
CA ALA A 64 8.58 6.67 17.94
C ALA A 64 7.85 7.75 18.74
N GLN A 65 7.44 8.85 18.11
CA GLN A 65 6.70 9.95 18.74
C GLN A 65 5.18 9.79 18.62
N ARG A 66 4.74 8.93 17.73
CA ARG A 66 3.32 8.67 17.47
C ARG A 66 2.70 7.84 18.60
N LYS A 67 1.54 8.27 19.06
CA LYS A 67 0.71 7.44 19.94
C LYS A 67 -0.12 6.49 19.09
N SER A 68 0.30 5.24 18.99
CA SER A 68 -0.39 4.20 18.27
C SER A 68 -1.12 3.24 19.22
N LYS A 69 -2.23 2.67 18.75
CA LYS A 69 -2.87 1.50 19.36
C LYS A 69 -2.35 0.20 18.74
N ALA A 70 -1.87 0.28 17.50
CA ALA A 70 -1.31 -0.84 16.78
C ALA A 70 0.15 -1.12 17.18
N ASP A 71 0.56 -2.37 17.09
CA ASP A 71 1.96 -2.79 17.15
C ASP A 71 2.62 -2.52 15.81
N ILE A 72 3.55 -1.54 15.80
CA ILE A 72 4.19 -1.09 14.56
C ILE A 72 5.66 -1.48 14.59
N CYS A 73 6.07 -2.36 13.68
CA CYS A 73 7.47 -2.65 13.41
C CYS A 73 7.95 -1.96 12.12
N THR A 74 9.26 -1.86 11.93
CA THR A 74 9.87 -1.30 10.71
C THR A 74 10.88 -2.27 10.12
N VAL A 75 10.96 -2.31 8.78
CA VAL A 75 12.01 -3.01 8.05
C VAL A 75 12.63 -2.10 6.99
N MET A 76 13.91 -2.27 6.71
CA MET A 76 14.62 -1.43 5.76
C MET A 76 14.63 -2.06 4.37
N GLN A 77 14.29 -1.30 3.34
CA GLN A 77 14.58 -1.61 1.96
C GLN A 77 15.84 -0.85 1.53
N GLU A 78 16.99 -1.50 1.58
CA GLU A 78 18.28 -0.89 1.20
C GLU A 78 18.31 -0.56 -0.30
N GLU A 79 17.99 -1.52 -1.13
CA GLU A 79 17.95 -1.36 -2.58
C GLU A 79 16.52 -1.15 -3.07
N ARG A 80 16.25 -0.08 -3.80
CA ARG A 80 14.91 0.27 -4.31
C ARG A 80 14.60 -0.42 -5.63
N LEU A 81 14.40 -1.73 -5.59
CA LEU A 81 14.12 -2.57 -6.76
C LEU A 81 12.62 -2.73 -7.05
N GLY A 82 11.79 -1.86 -6.51
CA GLY A 82 10.34 -1.83 -6.74
C GLY A 82 9.51 -2.31 -5.55
N THR A 83 8.18 -2.27 -5.72
CA THR A 83 7.20 -2.57 -4.65
C THR A 83 7.25 -4.04 -4.20
N GLY A 84 7.37 -4.99 -5.13
CA GLY A 84 7.51 -6.41 -4.79
C GLY A 84 8.75 -6.67 -3.94
N HIS A 85 9.90 -6.06 -4.28
CA HIS A 85 11.12 -6.15 -3.48
C HIS A 85 10.94 -5.53 -2.09
N ALA A 86 10.17 -4.45 -1.97
CA ALA A 86 9.86 -3.85 -0.68
C ALA A 86 9.07 -4.81 0.23
N VAL A 87 8.05 -5.49 -0.31
CA VAL A 87 7.29 -6.52 0.42
C VAL A 87 8.18 -7.68 0.86
N MET A 88 9.14 -8.10 0.03
CA MET A 88 10.09 -9.17 0.37
C MET A 88 10.96 -8.82 1.61
N GLN A 89 11.20 -7.54 1.91
CA GLN A 89 11.92 -7.14 3.11
C GLN A 89 11.14 -7.47 4.40
N ALA A 90 9.82 -7.58 4.32
CA ALA A 90 8.94 -7.95 5.42
C ALA A 90 8.73 -9.48 5.52
N ALA A 91 9.62 -10.31 4.93
CA ALA A 91 9.45 -11.76 4.88
C ALA A 91 9.30 -12.42 6.26
N ASP A 92 10.02 -11.95 7.28
CA ASP A 92 9.91 -12.52 8.62
C ASP A 92 8.61 -12.11 9.32
N PHE A 93 8.13 -10.88 9.07
CA PHE A 93 6.79 -10.45 9.48
C PHE A 93 5.70 -11.31 8.83
N LEU A 94 5.78 -11.55 7.53
CA LEU A 94 4.84 -12.41 6.81
C LEU A 94 4.84 -13.85 7.32
N LYS A 95 6.00 -14.41 7.62
CA LYS A 95 6.10 -15.77 8.21
C LYS A 95 5.43 -15.87 9.59
N ALA A 96 5.54 -14.81 10.39
CA ALA A 96 4.89 -14.76 11.70
C ALA A 96 3.35 -14.73 11.59
N HIS A 97 2.81 -14.25 10.46
CA HIS A 97 1.38 -14.10 10.21
C HIS A 97 0.85 -15.00 9.07
N ALA A 98 1.51 -16.14 8.83
CA ALA A 98 1.27 -17.02 7.66
C ALA A 98 -0.16 -17.61 7.56
N GLU A 99 -0.93 -17.63 8.65
CA GLU A 99 -2.30 -18.16 8.70
C GLU A 99 -3.38 -17.07 8.45
N GLY A 100 -2.96 -15.87 8.02
CA GLY A 100 -3.81 -14.70 7.93
C GLY A 100 -4.01 -14.12 6.55
N ASN A 101 -4.47 -12.86 6.54
CA ASN A 101 -4.51 -12.03 5.35
C ASN A 101 -3.62 -10.80 5.57
N THR A 102 -2.87 -10.43 4.54
CA THR A 102 -1.99 -9.26 4.57
C THR A 102 -2.52 -8.17 3.63
N LEU A 103 -2.77 -7.00 4.21
CA LEU A 103 -3.02 -5.78 3.45
C LEU A 103 -1.68 -5.15 3.05
N ILE A 104 -1.53 -4.80 1.79
CA ILE A 104 -0.38 -4.04 1.29
C ILE A 104 -0.86 -2.67 0.82
N LEU A 105 -0.29 -1.61 1.41
CA LEU A 105 -0.62 -0.21 1.13
C LEU A 105 0.62 0.59 0.78
N CYS A 106 0.42 1.63 -0.06
CA CYS A 106 1.43 2.66 -0.25
C CYS A 106 1.31 3.72 0.87
N GLY A 107 2.40 4.03 1.57
CA GLY A 107 2.43 5.05 2.63
C GLY A 107 2.23 6.50 2.14
N ASP A 108 2.08 6.68 0.84
CA ASP A 108 1.78 7.94 0.16
C ASP A 108 0.38 7.96 -0.48
N ALA A 109 -0.53 7.11 0.00
CA ALA A 109 -1.94 7.06 -0.41
C ALA A 109 -2.88 7.57 0.72
N PRO A 110 -2.85 8.88 1.07
CA PRO A 110 -3.47 9.42 2.28
C PRO A 110 -5.01 9.39 2.28
N PHE A 111 -5.64 9.07 1.16
CA PHE A 111 -7.10 9.09 1.03
C PHE A 111 -7.74 7.70 1.03
N ILE A 112 -6.96 6.64 1.33
CA ILE A 112 -7.56 5.35 1.65
C ILE A 112 -8.28 5.46 3.00
N ASP A 113 -9.49 4.92 3.09
CA ASP A 113 -10.28 4.95 4.32
C ASP A 113 -10.53 3.54 4.87
N ALA A 114 -10.94 3.49 6.13
CA ALA A 114 -11.21 2.24 6.83
C ALA A 114 -12.37 1.44 6.21
N GLU A 115 -13.38 2.11 5.65
CA GLU A 115 -14.53 1.46 5.00
C GLU A 115 -14.07 0.71 3.75
N THR A 116 -13.25 1.33 2.92
CA THR A 116 -12.66 0.69 1.73
C THR A 116 -11.78 -0.51 2.12
N ILE A 117 -10.98 -0.38 3.18
CA ILE A 117 -10.11 -1.47 3.67
C ILE A 117 -10.96 -2.66 4.14
N LYS A 118 -11.98 -2.42 4.98
CA LYS A 118 -12.88 -3.46 5.52
C LYS A 118 -13.71 -4.10 4.40
N GLY A 119 -14.31 -3.32 3.51
CA GLY A 119 -15.12 -3.85 2.40
C GLY A 119 -14.31 -4.69 1.43
N ALA A 120 -13.04 -4.32 1.17
CA ALA A 120 -12.15 -5.14 0.36
C ALA A 120 -11.76 -6.46 1.06
N LEU A 121 -11.58 -6.46 2.39
CA LEU A 121 -11.33 -7.66 3.18
C LEU A 121 -12.55 -8.60 3.20
N GLU A 122 -13.75 -8.06 3.37
CA GLU A 122 -15.00 -8.82 3.31
C GLU A 122 -15.10 -9.56 1.97
N LEU A 123 -14.91 -8.84 0.86
CA LEU A 123 -14.91 -9.44 -0.47
C LEU A 123 -13.80 -10.50 -0.64
N HIS A 124 -12.61 -10.23 -0.11
CA HIS A 124 -11.47 -11.14 -0.15
C HIS A 124 -11.78 -12.48 0.52
N THR A 125 -12.39 -12.42 1.71
CA THR A 125 -12.74 -13.59 2.51
C THR A 125 -13.98 -14.32 1.97
N GLU A 126 -15.04 -13.61 1.60
CA GLU A 126 -16.27 -14.22 1.05
C GLU A 126 -16.00 -14.98 -0.25
N LYS A 127 -15.12 -14.46 -1.10
CA LYS A 127 -14.78 -15.07 -2.39
C LYS A 127 -13.63 -16.05 -2.30
N ASP A 128 -13.04 -16.24 -1.13
CA ASP A 128 -11.85 -17.06 -0.92
C ASP A 128 -10.71 -16.70 -1.89
N CYS A 129 -10.48 -15.40 -2.10
CA CYS A 129 -9.52 -14.91 -3.08
C CYS A 129 -8.08 -15.12 -2.61
N GLY A 130 -7.16 -15.50 -3.50
CA GLY A 130 -5.72 -15.46 -3.22
C GLY A 130 -5.19 -14.01 -3.20
N VAL A 131 -5.80 -13.13 -4.00
CA VAL A 131 -5.52 -11.70 -4.05
C VAL A 131 -6.78 -10.90 -4.37
N THR A 132 -6.95 -9.76 -3.69
CA THR A 132 -7.99 -8.76 -4.00
C THR A 132 -7.31 -7.42 -4.23
N VAL A 133 -7.63 -6.77 -5.34
CA VAL A 133 -7.06 -5.47 -5.73
C VAL A 133 -8.12 -4.40 -5.59
N VAL A 134 -7.83 -3.35 -4.83
CA VAL A 134 -8.67 -2.14 -4.83
C VAL A 134 -8.35 -1.35 -6.09
N THR A 135 -9.35 -1.06 -6.89
CA THR A 135 -9.22 -0.29 -8.13
C THR A 135 -10.03 1.00 -8.05
N SER A 136 -9.72 1.94 -8.92
CA SER A 136 -10.51 3.17 -9.08
C SER A 136 -10.69 3.49 -10.56
N ARG A 137 -11.75 4.23 -10.89
CA ARG A 137 -11.95 4.78 -12.23
C ARG A 137 -11.74 6.27 -12.19
N VAL A 138 -10.86 6.76 -13.06
CA VAL A 138 -10.49 8.17 -13.13
C VAL A 138 -10.62 8.68 -14.56
N GLU A 139 -10.94 9.97 -14.71
CA GLU A 139 -11.05 10.59 -16.04
C GLU A 139 -9.69 10.67 -16.73
N ASN A 140 -8.64 11.00 -15.99
CA ASN A 140 -7.28 11.06 -16.51
C ASN A 140 -6.38 10.01 -15.82
N PRO A 141 -6.22 8.82 -16.40
CA PRO A 141 -5.42 7.74 -15.82
C PRO A 141 -3.91 7.87 -16.08
N THR A 142 -3.43 9.00 -16.57
CA THR A 142 -2.01 9.22 -16.89
C THR A 142 -1.12 9.00 -15.66
N GLY A 143 -0.10 8.15 -15.82
CA GLY A 143 0.87 7.83 -14.77
C GLY A 143 0.49 6.66 -13.85
N TYR A 144 -0.73 6.13 -13.95
CA TYR A 144 -1.17 4.97 -13.17
C TYR A 144 -1.06 3.66 -13.95
N GLY A 145 -0.88 2.55 -13.26
CA GLY A 145 -1.06 1.20 -13.82
C GLY A 145 -2.50 0.96 -14.22
N ARG A 146 -2.71 0.30 -15.35
CA ARG A 146 -4.04 -0.04 -15.89
C ARG A 146 -4.44 -1.44 -15.46
N ILE A 147 -5.70 -1.58 -15.05
CA ILE A 147 -6.28 -2.90 -14.76
C ILE A 147 -6.75 -3.54 -16.06
N ILE A 148 -6.18 -4.68 -16.38
CA ILE A 148 -6.59 -5.46 -17.55
C ILE A 148 -7.59 -6.52 -17.11
N ARG A 149 -8.79 -6.48 -17.67
CA ARG A 149 -9.86 -7.44 -17.38
C ARG A 149 -10.12 -8.38 -18.52
N THR A 150 -10.50 -9.60 -18.17
CA THR A 150 -11.07 -10.61 -19.04
C THR A 150 -12.42 -11.04 -18.49
N GLU A 151 -13.09 -11.96 -19.16
CA GLU A 151 -14.34 -12.58 -18.69
C GLU A 151 -14.15 -13.30 -17.33
N ASN A 152 -12.91 -13.72 -17.02
CA ASN A 152 -12.55 -14.42 -15.78
C ASN A 152 -12.05 -13.47 -14.67
N GLY A 153 -12.19 -12.15 -14.83
CA GLY A 153 -11.75 -11.15 -13.84
C GLY A 153 -10.49 -10.38 -14.25
N ILE A 154 -9.66 -10.00 -13.28
CA ILE A 154 -8.41 -9.26 -13.53
C ILE A 154 -7.37 -10.25 -14.10
N SER A 155 -6.84 -9.94 -15.28
CA SER A 155 -5.77 -10.72 -15.91
C SER A 155 -4.38 -10.12 -15.70
N GLY A 156 -4.29 -8.86 -15.30
CA GLY A 156 -3.01 -8.23 -15.05
C GLY A 156 -3.11 -6.72 -14.78
N ILE A 157 -1.97 -6.17 -14.42
CA ILE A 157 -1.75 -4.73 -14.25
C ILE A 157 -0.63 -4.33 -15.18
N VAL A 158 -0.85 -3.31 -16.03
CA VAL A 158 0.17 -2.80 -16.96
C VAL A 158 0.50 -1.36 -16.59
N GLU A 159 1.77 -1.10 -16.28
CA GLU A 159 2.22 0.25 -15.96
C GLU A 159 2.06 1.21 -17.15
N HIS A 160 1.78 2.49 -16.86
CA HIS A 160 1.49 3.49 -17.88
C HIS A 160 2.51 3.51 -19.03
N LYS A 161 3.79 3.41 -18.72
CA LYS A 161 4.90 3.44 -19.69
C LYS A 161 4.96 2.22 -20.60
N ASP A 162 4.37 1.10 -20.16
CA ASP A 162 4.39 -0.19 -20.85
C ASP A 162 3.06 -0.49 -21.57
N CYS A 163 2.08 0.43 -21.47
CA CYS A 163 0.77 0.29 -22.10
C CYS A 163 0.83 0.41 -23.63
N THR A 164 0.12 -0.46 -24.31
CA THR A 164 -0.24 -0.27 -25.73
C THR A 164 -1.22 0.92 -25.87
N PRO A 165 -1.39 1.49 -27.09
CA PRO A 165 -2.40 2.55 -27.32
C PRO A 165 -3.82 2.18 -26.87
N MET A 166 -4.24 0.94 -27.03
CA MET A 166 -5.55 0.46 -26.55
C MET A 166 -5.63 0.43 -25.03
N GLN A 167 -4.57 0.00 -24.36
CA GLN A 167 -4.51 -0.05 -22.90
C GLN A 167 -4.46 1.35 -22.27
N LEU A 168 -3.86 2.35 -22.94
CA LEU A 168 -3.85 3.73 -22.47
C LEU A 168 -5.27 4.33 -22.34
N ALA A 169 -6.24 3.85 -23.12
CA ALA A 169 -7.63 4.28 -23.05
C ALA A 169 -8.41 3.71 -21.86
N ILE A 170 -7.87 2.71 -21.15
CA ILE A 170 -8.49 2.14 -19.95
C ILE A 170 -8.45 3.17 -18.83
N THR A 171 -9.62 3.45 -18.23
CA THR A 171 -9.78 4.39 -17.12
C THR A 171 -9.72 3.73 -15.74
N GLU A 172 -9.81 2.40 -15.68
CA GLU A 172 -9.65 1.64 -14.43
C GLU A 172 -8.17 1.51 -14.08
N ILE A 173 -7.80 2.02 -12.91
CA ILE A 173 -6.42 2.11 -12.46
C ILE A 173 -6.16 1.25 -11.24
N ASN A 174 -4.90 0.86 -11.08
CA ASN A 174 -4.36 0.27 -9.87
C ASN A 174 -4.19 1.33 -8.79
N SER A 175 -4.84 1.16 -7.64
CA SER A 175 -4.71 2.08 -6.50
C SER A 175 -3.45 1.83 -5.66
N GLY A 176 -2.79 0.67 -5.81
CA GLY A 176 -1.68 0.26 -4.96
C GLY A 176 -2.12 -0.28 -3.59
N CYS A 177 -3.38 -0.69 -3.46
CA CYS A 177 -3.96 -1.31 -2.27
C CYS A 177 -4.39 -2.75 -2.59
N TYR A 178 -3.89 -3.71 -1.83
CA TYR A 178 -4.08 -5.14 -2.09
C TYR A 178 -4.29 -5.94 -0.81
N TRP A 179 -5.24 -6.88 -0.82
CA TRP A 179 -5.30 -7.95 0.14
C TRP A 179 -4.75 -9.25 -0.46
N PHE A 180 -3.94 -9.94 0.31
CA PHE A 180 -3.39 -11.26 -0.04
C PHE A 180 -3.70 -12.26 1.07
N LYS A 181 -3.91 -13.54 0.74
CA LYS A 181 -3.65 -14.61 1.69
C LYS A 181 -2.16 -14.63 1.96
N THR A 182 -1.79 -14.57 3.23
CA THR A 182 -0.37 -14.53 3.65
C THR A 182 0.35 -15.82 3.36
#